data_d1ad4253598af994f9722314b04fee8d
#
_entry.id   d1ad4253598af994f9722314b04fee8d
#
_cell.length_a   1.000
_cell.length_b   1.000
_cell.length_c   1.000
_cell.angle_alpha   90.00
_cell.angle_beta   90.00
_cell.angle_gamma   90.00
#
_symmetry.space_group_name_H-M   'P 1'
#
loop_
_entity.id
_entity.type
_entity.pdbx_description
1 polymer ?
#
loop_
_entity_poly.entity_id
_entity_poly.type
_entity_poly.pdbx_seq_one_letter_code
_entity_poly.pdbx_strand_id
1 'polypeptide(L)'
;MHRFSREKSILGSPIQAVRTLHLVSAKANNVNDRRRPGKFVGAEDPRPTVPTIRFEQEGQQVGCIEGANLRKAAVDAGVNPYGGLNNLNNCGGVGQCGTCVVEVVEGMQNLSPRSDVEQVYLADRPANYRLSCRASVNGDVTVRTRPQNAVGAGSNSLVGAIKSLLGK
;
A
#
# COMPACT_ATOMS: atom_id res chain seq x y z
N MET A 1 34.01 4.57 -54.22
CA MET A 1 34.30 3.24 -54.82
C MET A 1 33.50 2.20 -54.10
N HIS A 2 32.53 1.68 -54.87
CA HIS A 2 32.04 0.30 -54.89
C HIS A 2 31.32 -0.21 -53.64
N ARG A 3 30.20 -0.73 -53.72
CA ARG A 3 29.24 -1.37 -54.65
C ARG A 3 28.32 -2.16 -53.74
N PHE A 4 27.00 -1.89 -53.77
CA PHE A 4 26.02 -2.73 -54.48
C PHE A 4 25.99 -4.22 -54.00
N SER A 5 24.87 -4.66 -53.47
CA SER A 5 23.91 -5.54 -54.12
C SER A 5 22.91 -6.05 -53.09
N ARG A 6 21.63 -5.76 -53.24
CA ARG A 6 20.55 -6.52 -53.90
C ARG A 6 20.04 -7.70 -53.07
N GLU A 7 18.81 -7.51 -52.63
CA GLU A 7 17.56 -8.09 -53.12
C GLU A 7 17.38 -9.62 -52.97
N LYS A 8 16.27 -9.98 -52.37
CA LYS A 8 15.11 -10.76 -52.91
C LYS A 8 14.23 -11.16 -51.71
N SER A 9 13.04 -10.62 -51.52
CA SER A 9 11.76 -11.03 -52.15
C SER A 9 11.52 -12.53 -52.23
N ILE A 10 10.45 -12.97 -51.60
CA ILE A 10 9.45 -13.95 -52.03
C ILE A 10 8.45 -14.06 -50.90
N LEU A 11 7.26 -13.48 -50.96
CA LEU A 11 6.00 -14.01 -51.44
C LEU A 11 5.61 -15.39 -50.91
N GLY A 12 4.46 -15.44 -50.24
CA GLY A 12 3.70 -16.66 -50.07
C GLY A 12 2.66 -16.59 -48.95
N SER A 13 1.50 -16.01 -49.26
CA SER A 13 0.24 -16.40 -48.60
C SER A 13 -0.15 -17.82 -49.04
N PRO A 14 -1.06 -18.57 -48.38
CA PRO A 14 -2.45 -18.15 -48.30
C PRO A 14 -3.19 -18.58 -47.00
N ILE A 15 -4.19 -17.81 -46.76
CA ILE A 15 -5.45 -18.05 -46.04
C ILE A 15 -5.92 -19.51 -46.14
N GLN A 16 -6.15 -20.15 -44.99
CA GLN A 16 -7.14 -21.23 -44.90
C GLN A 16 -8.06 -21.00 -43.74
N ALA A 17 -9.22 -20.50 -44.08
CA ALA A 17 -10.41 -20.55 -43.26
C ALA A 17 -10.87 -21.98 -43.08
N VAL A 18 -10.97 -22.46 -41.84
CA VAL A 18 -11.78 -23.63 -41.54
C VAL A 18 -12.83 -23.24 -40.51
N ARG A 19 -14.01 -22.99 -41.04
CA ARG A 19 -15.28 -23.01 -40.31
C ARG A 19 -15.49 -24.42 -39.77
N THR A 20 -15.55 -24.55 -38.47
CA THR A 20 -16.25 -25.69 -37.88
C THR A 20 -17.29 -25.14 -36.89
N LEU A 21 -18.49 -25.05 -37.41
CA LEU A 21 -19.72 -24.93 -36.63
C LEU A 21 -19.91 -26.23 -35.87
N HIS A 22 -19.72 -26.20 -34.53
CA HIS A 22 -20.28 -27.24 -33.68
C HIS A 22 -21.54 -26.67 -33.02
N LEU A 23 -22.65 -27.08 -33.57
CA LEU A 23 -23.94 -27.08 -32.86
C LEU A 23 -23.78 -27.97 -31.63
N VAL A 24 -23.80 -27.43 -30.44
CA VAL A 24 -24.01 -28.17 -29.21
C VAL A 24 -25.40 -27.84 -28.70
N SER A 25 -26.24 -28.79 -28.90
CA SER A 25 -27.58 -28.98 -28.40
C SER A 25 -27.79 -28.49 -26.98
N ALA A 26 -28.73 -27.56 -26.83
CA ALA A 26 -29.31 -27.17 -25.55
C ALA A 26 -30.02 -28.35 -24.92
N LYS A 27 -29.43 -29.01 -23.91
CA LYS A 27 -30.15 -29.82 -22.95
C LYS A 27 -30.66 -28.94 -21.81
N ALA A 28 -31.96 -28.73 -21.81
CA ALA A 28 -32.70 -28.20 -20.69
C ALA A 28 -32.44 -29.06 -19.45
N ASN A 29 -31.76 -28.56 -18.45
CA ASN A 29 -31.65 -29.15 -17.14
C ASN A 29 -32.62 -28.50 -16.17
N ASN A 30 -33.68 -29.18 -15.97
CA ASN A 30 -34.53 -29.39 -14.80
C ASN A 30 -34.26 -28.48 -13.59
N VAL A 31 -35.14 -27.49 -13.46
CA VAL A 31 -35.35 -26.68 -12.25
C VAL A 31 -36.11 -27.54 -11.24
N ASN A 32 -35.43 -28.35 -10.47
CA ASN A 32 -35.95 -28.81 -9.17
C ASN A 32 -34.88 -29.64 -8.39
N ASP A 33 -33.92 -28.94 -7.80
CA ASP A 33 -33.17 -29.49 -6.67
C ASP A 33 -33.19 -28.54 -5.49
N ARG A 34 -34.31 -28.60 -4.78
CA ARG A 34 -34.42 -28.02 -3.43
C ARG A 34 -33.74 -29.03 -2.49
N ARG A 35 -32.57 -28.65 -1.98
CA ARG A 35 -31.98 -29.08 -0.70
C ARG A 35 -30.50 -29.34 -0.79
N ARG A 36 -29.73 -28.30 -0.52
CA ARG A 36 -28.55 -28.39 0.36
C ARG A 36 -28.22 -26.97 0.81
N PRO A 37 -28.17 -26.68 2.13
CA PRO A 37 -27.48 -25.49 2.59
C PRO A 37 -25.98 -25.71 2.35
N GLY A 38 -25.51 -25.37 1.17
CA GLY A 38 -24.12 -25.33 0.84
C GLY A 38 -23.48 -24.23 1.68
N LYS A 39 -22.44 -24.61 2.46
CA LYS A 39 -21.51 -23.68 3.07
C LYS A 39 -21.19 -22.60 2.04
N PHE A 40 -21.57 -21.37 2.34
CA PHE A 40 -21.01 -20.20 1.68
C PHE A 40 -19.51 -20.20 2.00
N VAL A 41 -18.72 -20.82 1.16
CA VAL A 41 -17.31 -20.51 1.03
C VAL A 41 -17.32 -19.11 0.45
N GLY A 42 -16.91 -18.13 1.24
CA GLY A 42 -16.91 -16.73 0.84
C GLY A 42 -16.18 -16.59 -0.49
N ALA A 43 -16.93 -16.49 -1.57
CA ALA A 43 -16.43 -15.96 -2.81
C ALA A 43 -16.10 -14.49 -2.49
N GLU A 44 -14.82 -14.14 -2.51
CA GLU A 44 -14.38 -12.76 -2.50
C GLU A 44 -15.10 -12.05 -3.65
N ASP A 45 -16.00 -11.15 -3.25
CA ASP A 45 -16.80 -10.35 -4.15
C ASP A 45 -15.83 -9.49 -4.99
N PRO A 46 -15.83 -9.62 -6.33
CA PRO A 46 -14.92 -8.86 -7.20
C PRO A 46 -15.27 -7.37 -7.30
N ARG A 47 -16.09 -6.85 -6.38
CA ARG A 47 -16.30 -5.41 -6.28
C ARG A 47 -14.98 -4.76 -5.88
N PRO A 48 -14.57 -3.64 -6.49
CA PRO A 48 -13.40 -2.90 -6.05
C PRO A 48 -13.60 -2.52 -4.57
N THR A 49 -12.89 -3.23 -3.70
CA THR A 49 -12.91 -2.92 -2.27
C THR A 49 -12.19 -1.60 -2.09
N VAL A 50 -12.91 -0.60 -1.60
CA VAL A 50 -12.32 0.68 -1.24
C VAL A 50 -11.35 0.43 -0.08
N PRO A 51 -10.04 0.67 -0.26
CA PRO A 51 -9.07 0.50 0.81
C PRO A 51 -9.46 1.24 2.07
N THR A 52 -9.31 0.60 3.22
CA THR A 52 -9.71 1.16 4.50
C THR A 52 -8.51 1.30 5.44
N ILE A 53 -8.36 2.47 6.03
CA ILE A 53 -7.34 2.75 7.05
C ILE A 53 -8.02 2.76 8.40
N ARG A 54 -7.59 1.88 9.31
CA ARG A 54 -8.02 1.86 10.69
C ARG A 54 -6.95 2.50 11.57
N PHE A 55 -7.32 3.58 12.26
CA PHE A 55 -6.48 4.27 13.24
C PHE A 55 -6.81 3.70 14.63
N GLU A 56 -5.93 2.84 15.14
CA GLU A 56 -6.19 2.07 16.36
C GLU A 56 -6.35 2.97 17.60
N GLN A 57 -5.49 3.98 17.74
CA GLN A 57 -5.50 4.86 18.91
C GLN A 57 -6.69 5.82 18.93
N GLU A 58 -7.12 6.27 17.76
CA GLU A 58 -8.24 7.19 17.59
C GLU A 58 -9.59 6.45 17.49
N GLY A 59 -9.57 5.12 17.29
CA GLY A 59 -10.76 4.30 17.06
C GLY A 59 -11.51 4.66 15.79
N GLN A 60 -10.85 5.33 14.83
CA GLN A 60 -11.44 5.77 13.58
C GLN A 60 -11.10 4.83 12.43
N GLN A 61 -12.01 4.77 11.46
CA GLN A 61 -11.83 4.02 10.23
C GLN A 61 -12.21 4.90 9.04
N VAL A 62 -11.34 4.94 8.04
CA VAL A 62 -11.44 5.87 6.90
C VAL A 62 -11.23 5.11 5.61
N GLY A 63 -12.21 5.20 4.71
CA GLY A 63 -12.05 4.72 3.34
C GLY A 63 -11.20 5.68 2.52
N CYS A 64 -10.34 5.15 1.67
CA CYS A 64 -9.52 5.95 0.76
C CYS A 64 -9.45 5.33 -0.63
N ILE A 65 -9.00 6.08 -1.61
CA ILE A 65 -8.71 5.55 -2.94
C ILE A 65 -7.40 4.74 -2.91
N GLU A 66 -7.29 3.74 -3.76
CA GLU A 66 -6.04 3.02 -3.94
C GLU A 66 -4.90 3.97 -4.34
N GLY A 67 -3.73 3.80 -3.73
CA GLY A 67 -2.60 4.70 -3.91
C GLY A 67 -2.66 5.98 -3.06
N ALA A 68 -3.68 6.17 -2.23
CA ALA A 68 -3.80 7.35 -1.37
C ALA A 68 -2.62 7.47 -0.42
N ASN A 69 -2.17 8.70 -0.20
CA ASN A 69 -1.12 8.97 0.79
C ASN A 69 -1.67 8.83 2.21
N LEU A 70 -1.05 7.97 3.03
CA LEU A 70 -1.51 7.66 4.38
C LEU A 70 -1.61 8.90 5.28
N ARG A 71 -0.62 9.83 5.21
CA ARG A 71 -0.67 11.07 5.98
C ARG A 71 -1.85 11.94 5.57
N LYS A 72 -2.03 12.10 4.24
CA LYS A 72 -3.12 12.94 3.73
C LYS A 72 -4.47 12.38 4.17
N ALA A 73 -4.70 11.09 4.03
CA ALA A 73 -5.92 10.43 4.48
C ALA A 73 -6.16 10.61 5.99
N ALA A 74 -5.10 10.51 6.80
CA ALA A 74 -5.19 10.76 8.25
C ALA A 74 -5.63 12.20 8.55
N VAL A 75 -4.96 13.18 7.96
CA VAL A 75 -5.25 14.61 8.21
C VAL A 75 -6.64 15.00 7.71
N ASP A 76 -7.05 14.52 6.54
CA ASP A 76 -8.39 14.76 5.97
C ASP A 76 -9.49 14.17 6.87
N ALA A 77 -9.19 13.10 7.60
CA ALA A 77 -10.08 12.50 8.59
C ALA A 77 -10.00 13.13 9.99
N GLY A 78 -9.21 14.18 10.16
CA GLY A 78 -9.00 14.81 11.45
C GLY A 78 -8.05 14.06 12.39
N VAL A 79 -7.39 13.00 11.90
CA VAL A 79 -6.40 12.25 12.66
C VAL A 79 -5.04 12.93 12.55
N ASN A 80 -4.47 13.31 13.69
CA ASN A 80 -3.16 13.94 13.73
C ASN A 80 -2.04 12.90 13.85
N PRO A 81 -1.22 12.68 12.80
CA PRO A 81 -0.13 11.72 12.83
C PRO A 81 1.11 12.21 13.63
N TYR A 82 1.09 13.45 14.09
CA TYR A 82 2.21 14.06 14.80
C TYR A 82 2.03 14.02 16.31
N GLY A 83 3.09 13.72 17.05
CA GLY A 83 3.08 13.74 18.52
C GLY A 83 3.61 15.05 19.10
N GLY A 84 2.95 15.55 20.15
CA GLY A 84 3.44 16.68 20.95
C GLY A 84 3.79 17.93 20.11
N LEU A 85 4.99 18.48 20.33
CA LEU A 85 5.49 19.66 19.63
C LEU A 85 5.75 19.44 18.13
N ASN A 86 5.83 18.21 17.67
CA ASN A 86 6.01 17.88 16.25
C ASN A 86 4.85 18.38 15.38
N ASN A 87 3.71 18.64 15.99
CA ASN A 87 2.58 19.26 15.29
C ASN A 87 2.91 20.68 14.77
N LEU A 88 3.79 21.40 15.46
CA LEU A 88 4.22 22.74 15.08
C LEU A 88 5.43 22.73 14.12
N ASN A 89 6.28 21.70 14.24
CA ASN A 89 7.55 21.63 13.54
C ASN A 89 7.60 20.49 12.49
N ASN A 90 6.49 20.23 11.81
CA ASN A 90 6.49 19.23 10.75
C ASN A 90 6.78 19.84 9.37
N CYS A 91 7.24 19.00 8.44
CA CYS A 91 7.61 19.45 7.08
C CYS A 91 6.43 19.49 6.11
N GLY A 92 5.19 19.39 6.58
CA GLY A 92 4.00 19.39 5.71
C GLY A 92 3.83 18.15 4.85
N GLY A 93 4.68 17.12 5.02
CA GLY A 93 4.60 15.88 4.26
C GLY A 93 5.67 15.71 3.19
N VAL A 94 6.65 16.58 3.13
CA VAL A 94 7.76 16.51 2.13
C VAL A 94 8.75 15.37 2.43
N GLY A 95 8.70 14.78 3.62
CA GLY A 95 9.56 13.65 3.99
C GLY A 95 10.92 14.05 4.54
N GLN A 96 11.08 15.29 5.03
CA GLN A 96 12.37 15.83 5.49
C GLN A 96 12.55 15.84 7.00
N CYS A 97 11.49 15.69 7.79
CA CYS A 97 11.59 15.85 9.25
C CYS A 97 11.51 14.54 10.04
N GLY A 98 11.05 13.45 9.44
CA GLY A 98 10.89 12.16 10.12
C GLY A 98 9.85 12.14 11.25
N THR A 99 8.99 13.17 11.39
CA THR A 99 8.09 13.30 12.55
C THR A 99 6.73 12.62 12.38
N CYS A 100 6.37 12.23 11.15
CA CYS A 100 5.10 11.58 10.83
C CYS A 100 5.18 10.05 10.91
N VAL A 101 5.90 9.54 11.90
CA VAL A 101 6.08 8.09 12.10
C VAL A 101 4.78 7.46 12.59
N VAL A 102 4.41 6.35 11.94
CA VAL A 102 3.32 5.48 12.35
C VAL A 102 3.83 4.04 12.47
N GLU A 103 3.21 3.28 13.33
CA GLU A 103 3.42 1.84 13.43
C GLU A 103 2.29 1.12 12.67
N VAL A 104 2.65 0.25 11.75
CA VAL A 104 1.68 -0.60 11.06
C VAL A 104 1.44 -1.83 11.90
N VAL A 105 0.20 -2.02 12.33
CA VAL A 105 -0.22 -3.15 13.16
C VAL A 105 -0.60 -4.33 12.28
N GLU A 106 -1.36 -4.04 11.21
CA GLU A 106 -1.83 -5.03 10.24
C GLU A 106 -1.82 -4.43 8.84
N GLY A 107 -1.69 -5.28 7.80
CA GLY A 107 -1.80 -4.84 6.42
C GLY A 107 -0.53 -4.20 5.84
N MET A 108 0.67 -4.51 6.35
CA MET A 108 1.93 -3.97 5.84
C MET A 108 2.11 -4.23 4.34
N GLN A 109 1.67 -5.36 3.84
CA GLN A 109 1.71 -5.75 2.42
C GLN A 109 0.84 -4.86 1.53
N ASN A 110 -0.12 -4.16 2.12
CA ASN A 110 -1.03 -3.25 1.44
C ASN A 110 -0.50 -1.80 1.38
N LEU A 111 0.72 -1.58 1.84
CA LEU A 111 1.42 -0.31 1.71
C LEU A 111 2.51 -0.40 0.63
N SER A 112 2.81 0.75 0.01
CA SER A 112 3.97 0.85 -0.88
C SER A 112 5.26 0.42 -0.18
N PRO A 113 6.28 -0.10 -0.90
CA PRO A 113 7.59 -0.38 -0.33
C PRO A 113 8.18 0.85 0.39
N ARG A 114 9.07 0.62 1.37
CA ARG A 114 9.81 1.72 2.02
C ARG A 114 10.62 2.49 0.97
N SER A 115 10.48 3.80 0.98
CA SER A 115 11.32 4.71 0.18
C SER A 115 12.72 4.85 0.79
N ASP A 116 13.69 5.33 -0.01
CA ASP A 116 15.06 5.58 0.47
C ASP A 116 15.09 6.52 1.67
N VAL A 117 14.21 7.53 1.67
CA VAL A 117 14.05 8.44 2.80
C VAL A 117 13.62 7.71 4.07
N GLU A 118 12.70 6.76 3.95
CA GLU A 118 12.27 5.95 5.10
C GLU A 118 13.37 5.01 5.57
N GLN A 119 14.19 4.49 4.68
CA GLN A 119 15.33 3.64 5.06
C GLN A 119 16.32 4.41 5.93
N VAL A 120 16.57 5.69 5.63
CA VAL A 120 17.46 6.55 6.42
C VAL A 120 16.84 6.91 7.77
N TYR A 121 15.59 7.42 7.78
CA TYR A 121 14.95 7.88 9.01
C TYR A 121 14.52 6.77 9.96
N LEU A 122 14.31 5.58 9.44
CA LEU A 122 13.82 4.43 10.19
C LEU A 122 14.84 3.28 10.25
N ALA A 123 16.13 3.57 10.04
CA ALA A 123 17.21 2.57 10.04
C ALA A 123 17.23 1.76 11.34
N ASP A 124 17.07 2.44 12.48
CA ASP A 124 17.11 1.83 13.81
C ASP A 124 15.72 1.35 14.31
N ARG A 125 14.74 1.28 13.41
CA ARG A 125 13.37 0.95 13.76
C ARG A 125 12.91 -0.36 13.12
N PRO A 126 12.01 -1.09 13.80
CA PRO A 126 11.40 -2.29 13.25
C PRO A 126 10.77 -2.05 11.88
N ALA A 127 10.65 -3.13 11.10
CA ALA A 127 10.15 -3.05 9.72
C ALA A 127 8.71 -2.54 9.61
N ASN A 128 7.91 -2.66 10.67
CA ASN A 128 6.53 -2.20 10.73
C ASN A 128 6.37 -0.70 11.00
N TYR A 129 7.47 0.05 11.14
CA TYR A 129 7.41 1.50 11.26
C TYR A 129 7.49 2.15 9.88
N ARG A 130 6.63 3.13 9.60
CA ARG A 130 6.56 3.85 8.33
C ARG A 130 6.48 5.36 8.56
N LEU A 131 6.95 6.14 7.59
CA LEU A 131 6.63 7.56 7.51
C LEU A 131 5.29 7.71 6.78
N SER A 132 4.24 8.16 7.46
CA SER A 132 2.92 8.27 6.85
C SER A 132 2.89 9.14 5.60
N CYS A 133 3.78 10.13 5.50
CA CYS A 133 3.89 10.98 4.31
C CYS A 133 4.55 10.30 3.09
N ARG A 134 5.18 9.13 3.29
CA ARG A 134 5.84 8.36 2.22
C ARG A 134 5.13 7.05 1.91
N ALA A 135 4.18 6.65 2.73
CA ALA A 135 3.42 5.42 2.53
C ALA A 135 2.17 5.69 1.69
N SER A 136 1.99 4.92 0.61
CA SER A 136 0.75 4.85 -0.17
C SER A 136 -0.04 3.61 0.22
N VAL A 137 -1.36 3.74 0.27
CA VAL A 137 -2.28 2.70 0.71
C VAL A 137 -2.93 2.02 -0.50
N ASN A 138 -2.71 0.71 -0.66
CA ASN A 138 -3.23 -0.08 -1.78
C ASN A 138 -4.27 -1.12 -1.33
N GLY A 139 -4.56 -1.21 -0.04
CA GLY A 139 -5.53 -2.13 0.55
C GLY A 139 -5.75 -1.82 2.03
N ASP A 140 -6.48 -2.67 2.72
CA ASP A 140 -6.81 -2.44 4.13
C ASP A 140 -5.56 -2.45 5.02
N VAL A 141 -5.48 -1.46 5.91
CA VAL A 141 -4.35 -1.31 6.83
C VAL A 141 -4.81 -0.81 8.20
N THR A 142 -4.23 -1.38 9.25
CA THR A 142 -4.40 -0.89 10.62
C THR A 142 -3.10 -0.24 11.07
N VAL A 143 -3.20 1.01 11.50
CA VAL A 143 -2.05 1.80 11.94
C VAL A 143 -2.26 2.40 13.32
N ARG A 144 -1.16 2.49 14.07
CA ARG A 144 -1.07 3.22 15.32
C ARG A 144 -0.31 4.51 15.06
N THR A 145 -0.96 5.65 15.24
CA THR A 145 -0.33 6.96 15.16
C THR A 145 0.51 7.23 16.40
N ARG A 146 1.51 8.09 16.29
CA ARG A 146 2.32 8.53 17.45
C ARG A 146 2.80 7.38 18.34
N PRO A 147 3.41 6.31 17.77
CA PRO A 147 3.87 5.21 18.59
C PRO A 147 4.84 5.72 19.66
N GLN A 148 4.73 5.19 20.89
CA GLN A 148 5.48 5.68 22.05
C GLN A 148 7.00 5.71 21.85
N ASN A 149 7.51 4.84 20.98
CA ASN A 149 8.92 4.77 20.61
C ASN A 149 9.26 5.64 19.38
N ALA A 150 8.34 6.47 18.91
CA ALA A 150 8.57 7.37 17.78
C ALA A 150 9.31 8.65 18.16
N VAL A 151 9.61 8.83 19.43
CA VAL A 151 10.31 10.03 19.91
C VAL A 151 11.73 10.05 19.34
N GLY A 152 11.88 10.89 18.33
CA GLY A 152 13.15 11.52 18.03
C GLY A 152 14.23 10.69 17.35
N ALA A 153 14.17 10.53 16.04
CA ALA A 153 15.38 10.30 15.26
C ALA A 153 16.31 11.55 15.22
N GLY A 154 15.84 12.68 15.75
CA GLY A 154 16.62 13.93 15.78
C GLY A 154 17.01 14.46 17.17
N SER A 155 16.41 13.96 18.25
CA SER A 155 16.63 14.54 19.58
C SER A 155 17.55 13.73 20.51
N ASN A 156 17.95 12.53 20.11
CA ASN A 156 18.67 11.63 21.02
C ASN A 156 20.17 11.89 21.09
N SER A 157 20.73 12.69 20.21
CA SER A 157 22.15 12.99 20.24
C SER A 157 22.55 13.84 21.45
N LEU A 158 21.74 14.83 21.82
CA LEU A 158 22.08 15.73 22.94
C LEU A 158 21.58 15.19 24.27
N VAL A 159 20.37 14.67 24.35
CA VAL A 159 19.81 14.14 25.63
C VAL A 159 20.51 12.83 26.04
N GLY A 160 20.87 11.97 25.07
CA GLY A 160 21.68 10.78 25.32
C GLY A 160 23.09 11.13 25.77
N ALA A 161 23.72 12.11 25.16
CA ALA A 161 25.04 12.60 25.54
C ALA A 161 25.05 13.25 26.95
N ILE A 162 24.02 14.03 27.28
CA ILE A 162 23.87 14.64 28.60
C ILE A 162 23.62 13.58 29.67
N LYS A 163 22.80 12.57 29.38
CA LYS A 163 22.52 11.48 30.32
C LYS A 163 23.75 10.60 30.58
N SER A 164 24.59 10.41 29.55
CA SER A 164 25.89 9.73 29.69
C SER A 164 26.91 10.55 30.49
N LEU A 165 26.84 11.86 30.49
CA LEU A 165 27.74 12.75 31.22
C LEU A 165 27.33 12.96 32.68
N LEU A 166 26.03 12.87 32.98
CA LEU A 166 25.49 13.08 34.34
C LEU A 166 25.33 11.78 35.15
N GLY A 167 25.57 10.63 34.50
CA GLY A 167 25.43 9.28 35.11
C GLY A 167 26.74 8.65 35.63
N LYS A 168 27.75 9.47 35.99
CA LYS A 168 28.96 9.01 36.69
C LYS A 168 29.07 9.67 38.05
#